data_0c26184ee2e5a15bad116ca0db6ccd44
#
_entry.id   0c26184ee2e5a15bad116ca0db6ccd44
#
_cell.length_a   1.000
_cell.length_b   1.000
_cell.length_c   1.000
_cell.angle_alpha   90.00
_cell.angle_beta   90.00
_cell.angle_gamma   90.00
#
_symmetry.space_group_name_H-M   'P 1'
#
loop_
_entity.id
_entity.type
_entity.pdbx_description
1 polymer ?
#
loop_
_entity_poly.entity_id
_entity_poly.type
_entity_poly.pdbx_seq_one_letter_code
_entity_poly.pdbx_strand_id
1 'polypeptide(L)'
;MGIACHSQAFAVGSSVPWALPGYGAVATQSMGEPMYGELGLDTLRGGLTAAEALTALRSVDRHPERRQVGMVDGQGNFAAYTGDACVGAAGHRFGKGCVALANMVTSEDVWVAMVESFERSSGRLPDRLVAALHAAEAAGGDIRGERSAAILVVRAERTGRPWRDQIVDIRVDDHPAAVAELSRLVTHSARYHVMVHAFERALDGQVDRAQELLETVEPPDPATEGDLSMWRAVILGLAGRTDAAREQLRELEKASPEFVEAVTRFRTAGLVDDPTLFDRILP
;
A
#
# COMPACT_ATOMS: atom_id res chain seq x y z
N MET A 1 -11.00 2.44 -0.69
CA MET A 1 -10.75 2.78 -2.11
C MET A 1 -9.25 2.81 -2.33
N GLY A 2 -8.78 2.53 -3.55
CA GLY A 2 -7.33 2.49 -3.78
C GLY A 2 -6.96 2.48 -5.25
N ILE A 3 -5.69 2.77 -5.51
CA ILE A 3 -5.06 2.79 -6.82
C ILE A 3 -3.74 2.03 -6.70
N ALA A 4 -3.42 1.20 -7.70
CA ALA A 4 -2.07 0.73 -7.93
C ALA A 4 -1.67 1.08 -9.36
N CYS A 5 -0.41 1.42 -9.57
CA CYS A 5 0.15 1.74 -10.87
C CYS A 5 1.60 1.27 -10.98
N HIS A 6 2.05 1.04 -12.22
CA HIS A 6 3.46 0.83 -12.54
C HIS A 6 3.79 1.44 -13.90
N SER A 7 5.05 1.70 -14.15
CA SER A 7 5.53 2.30 -15.39
C SER A 7 7.05 2.17 -15.53
N GLN A 8 7.54 2.36 -16.75
CA GLN A 8 8.95 2.65 -17.01
C GLN A 8 9.34 4.11 -16.63
N ALA A 9 8.39 4.99 -16.35
CA ALA A 9 8.69 6.32 -15.84
C ALA A 9 9.29 6.23 -14.42
N PHE A 10 10.21 7.14 -14.09
CA PHE A 10 10.76 7.26 -12.74
C PHE A 10 9.69 7.74 -11.76
N ALA A 11 9.62 7.13 -10.58
CA ALA A 11 8.79 7.56 -9.44
C ALA A 11 7.31 7.80 -9.79
N VAL A 12 6.67 6.88 -10.54
CA VAL A 12 5.28 6.99 -11.00
C VAL A 12 4.28 7.26 -9.86
N GLY A 13 4.59 6.78 -8.65
CA GLY A 13 3.79 6.99 -7.46
C GLY A 13 3.72 8.44 -6.97
N SER A 14 4.57 9.34 -7.49
CA SER A 14 4.54 10.77 -7.14
C SER A 14 3.51 11.57 -7.94
N SER A 15 2.97 11.01 -9.02
CA SER A 15 2.16 11.77 -9.97
C SER A 15 0.86 11.09 -10.40
N VAL A 16 0.82 9.75 -10.41
CA VAL A 16 -0.35 9.02 -10.93
C VAL A 16 -1.43 8.81 -9.88
N PRO A 17 -1.17 8.28 -8.66
CA PRO A 17 -2.21 7.93 -7.71
C PRO A 17 -2.54 9.09 -6.76
N TRP A 18 -3.83 9.39 -6.64
CA TRP A 18 -4.40 10.40 -5.75
C TRP A 18 -5.60 9.81 -5.02
N ALA A 19 -5.68 9.94 -3.71
CA ALA A 19 -6.83 9.43 -2.96
C ALA A 19 -7.15 10.30 -1.75
N LEU A 20 -8.45 10.44 -1.47
CA LEU A 20 -8.94 11.18 -0.31
C LEU A 20 -9.94 10.30 0.46
N PRO A 21 -9.66 9.95 1.73
CA PRO A 21 -10.52 9.09 2.53
C PRO A 21 -11.99 9.56 2.53
N GLY A 22 -12.90 8.65 2.24
CA GLY A 22 -14.34 8.89 2.24
C GLY A 22 -14.88 9.62 1.00
N TYR A 23 -14.02 10.10 0.10
CA TYR A 23 -14.46 10.88 -1.06
C TYR A 23 -14.16 10.24 -2.39
N GLY A 24 -12.98 9.68 -2.57
CA GLY A 24 -12.66 9.03 -3.84
C GLY A 24 -11.18 8.79 -4.05
N ALA A 25 -10.88 8.30 -5.26
CA ALA A 25 -9.52 8.10 -5.75
C ALA A 25 -9.43 8.42 -7.26
N VAL A 26 -8.29 8.96 -7.69
CA VAL A 26 -8.03 9.40 -9.05
C VAL A 26 -6.67 8.89 -9.51
N ALA A 27 -6.61 8.28 -10.69
CA ALA A 27 -5.38 8.00 -11.40
C ALA A 27 -5.30 8.93 -12.63
N THR A 28 -4.21 9.68 -12.79
CA THR A 28 -3.92 10.51 -13.96
C THR A 28 -2.59 10.11 -14.57
N GLN A 29 -2.58 9.79 -15.84
CA GLN A 29 -1.42 9.23 -16.53
C GLN A 29 -1.39 9.55 -18.03
N SER A 30 -0.49 8.92 -18.81
CA SER A 30 -0.09 9.26 -20.17
C SER A 30 0.72 10.56 -20.15
N MET A 31 0.36 11.61 -20.84
CA MET A 31 0.87 12.95 -20.56
C MET A 31 0.12 13.49 -19.33
N GLY A 32 0.52 13.02 -18.15
CA GLY A 32 -0.21 13.25 -16.89
C GLY A 32 -0.38 14.73 -16.57
N GLU A 33 -1.52 15.08 -16.00
CA GLU A 33 -1.84 16.44 -15.54
C GLU A 33 -2.29 16.36 -14.06
N PRO A 34 -1.50 16.89 -13.12
CA PRO A 34 -1.79 16.82 -11.68
C PRO A 34 -3.13 17.45 -11.29
N MET A 35 -3.64 18.39 -12.09
CA MET A 35 -4.96 19.00 -11.89
C MET A 35 -6.08 17.96 -11.75
N TYR A 36 -6.03 16.86 -12.52
CA TYR A 36 -7.02 15.78 -12.39
C TYR A 36 -6.97 15.09 -11.03
N GLY A 37 -5.81 14.98 -10.43
CA GLY A 37 -5.64 14.44 -9.09
C GLY A 37 -6.18 15.39 -8.03
N GLU A 38 -5.60 16.58 -7.94
CA GLU A 38 -5.89 17.57 -6.90
C GLU A 38 -7.34 18.09 -6.99
N LEU A 39 -7.68 18.74 -8.10
CA LEU A 39 -9.05 19.28 -8.28
C LEU A 39 -10.07 18.17 -8.47
N GLY A 40 -9.67 16.99 -8.97
CA GLY A 40 -10.54 15.82 -9.04
C GLY A 40 -11.02 15.41 -7.65
N LEU A 41 -10.12 15.28 -6.69
CA LEU A 41 -10.49 14.97 -5.31
C LEU A 41 -11.32 16.10 -4.67
N ASP A 42 -11.03 17.36 -4.98
CA ASP A 42 -11.81 18.50 -4.50
C ASP A 42 -13.25 18.50 -5.03
N THR A 43 -13.46 18.19 -6.31
CA THR A 43 -14.79 18.08 -6.91
C THR A 43 -15.59 16.91 -6.33
N LEU A 44 -14.95 15.75 -6.12
CA LEU A 44 -15.56 14.60 -5.44
C LEU A 44 -15.94 14.95 -3.98
N ARG A 45 -15.08 15.68 -3.27
CA ARG A 45 -15.37 16.21 -1.93
C ARG A 45 -16.54 17.19 -1.95
N GLY A 46 -16.69 17.95 -3.02
CA GLY A 46 -17.82 18.85 -3.27
C GLY A 46 -19.14 18.14 -3.58
N GLY A 47 -19.13 16.81 -3.75
CA GLY A 47 -20.33 15.99 -3.96
C GLY A 47 -20.62 15.65 -5.42
N LEU A 48 -19.73 15.97 -6.38
CA LEU A 48 -19.85 15.50 -7.75
C LEU A 48 -19.59 14.00 -7.82
N THR A 49 -20.29 13.32 -8.73
CA THR A 49 -19.97 11.94 -9.10
C THR A 49 -18.66 11.89 -9.90
N ALA A 50 -18.02 10.70 -9.96
CA ALA A 50 -16.82 10.51 -10.75
C ALA A 50 -16.98 10.95 -12.21
N ALA A 51 -18.14 10.71 -12.82
CA ALA A 51 -18.44 11.09 -14.20
C ALA A 51 -18.56 12.61 -14.38
N GLU A 52 -19.24 13.29 -13.45
CA GLU A 52 -19.39 14.76 -13.47
C GLU A 52 -18.04 15.44 -13.24
N ALA A 53 -17.25 14.98 -12.25
CA ALA A 53 -15.92 15.48 -11.95
C ALA A 53 -14.99 15.36 -13.17
N LEU A 54 -14.92 14.17 -13.78
CA LEU A 54 -14.10 13.93 -14.96
C LEU A 54 -14.52 14.80 -16.15
N THR A 55 -15.82 14.97 -16.37
CA THR A 55 -16.37 15.82 -17.45
C THR A 55 -16.01 17.29 -17.23
N ALA A 56 -16.17 17.79 -16.01
CA ALA A 56 -15.84 19.17 -15.66
C ALA A 56 -14.35 19.46 -15.87
N LEU A 57 -13.46 18.59 -15.39
CA LEU A 57 -12.01 18.78 -15.53
C LEU A 57 -11.55 18.72 -16.98
N ARG A 58 -12.09 17.81 -17.79
CA ARG A 58 -11.81 17.75 -19.22
C ARG A 58 -12.22 19.00 -19.98
N SER A 59 -13.27 19.67 -19.55
CA SER A 59 -13.76 20.88 -20.21
C SER A 59 -12.84 22.09 -20.06
N VAL A 60 -11.99 22.09 -19.03
CA VAL A 60 -11.03 23.19 -18.75
C VAL A 60 -9.59 22.81 -19.08
N ASP A 61 -9.28 21.55 -19.35
CA ASP A 61 -7.96 21.12 -19.83
C ASP A 61 -7.72 21.60 -21.27
N ARG A 62 -6.56 22.13 -21.53
CA ARG A 62 -6.17 22.60 -22.87
C ARG A 62 -5.86 21.46 -23.84
N HIS A 63 -5.53 20.29 -23.30
CA HIS A 63 -5.06 19.12 -24.07
C HIS A 63 -5.65 17.81 -23.55
N PRO A 64 -6.96 17.70 -23.40
CA PRO A 64 -7.58 16.50 -22.85
C PRO A 64 -7.31 15.25 -23.71
N GLU A 65 -7.08 15.42 -25.01
CA GLU A 65 -6.76 14.34 -25.95
C GLU A 65 -5.49 13.56 -25.58
N ARG A 66 -4.62 14.12 -24.73
CA ARG A 66 -3.36 13.51 -24.28
C ARG A 66 -3.45 12.82 -22.93
N ARG A 67 -4.61 12.90 -22.27
CA ARG A 67 -4.79 12.40 -20.89
C ARG A 67 -5.39 11.03 -20.86
N GLN A 68 -4.98 10.26 -19.86
CA GLN A 68 -5.66 9.04 -19.48
C GLN A 68 -5.97 9.11 -17.99
N VAL A 69 -7.25 9.08 -17.63
CA VAL A 69 -7.72 9.35 -16.26
C VAL A 69 -8.75 8.31 -15.86
N GLY A 70 -8.61 7.78 -14.64
CA GLY A 70 -9.62 6.95 -13.97
C GLY A 70 -9.99 7.56 -12.64
N MET A 71 -11.28 7.54 -12.31
CA MET A 71 -11.81 8.05 -11.05
C MET A 71 -12.78 7.07 -10.43
N VAL A 72 -12.81 7.03 -9.10
CA VAL A 72 -13.87 6.41 -8.30
C VAL A 72 -14.32 7.39 -7.24
N ASP A 73 -15.63 7.58 -7.08
CA ASP A 73 -16.19 8.42 -6.02
C ASP A 73 -16.44 7.64 -4.71
N GLY A 74 -16.87 8.36 -3.67
CA GLY A 74 -17.15 7.77 -2.35
C GLY A 74 -18.30 6.78 -2.32
N GLN A 75 -19.16 6.75 -3.35
CA GLN A 75 -20.28 5.81 -3.53
C GLN A 75 -19.85 4.57 -4.31
N GLY A 76 -18.62 4.55 -4.87
CA GLY A 76 -18.11 3.43 -5.66
C GLY A 76 -18.49 3.50 -7.14
N ASN A 77 -18.92 4.66 -7.64
CA ASN A 77 -19.12 4.87 -9.08
C ASN A 77 -17.78 5.16 -9.75
N PHE A 78 -17.57 4.60 -10.93
CA PHE A 78 -16.34 4.75 -11.71
C PHE A 78 -16.56 5.61 -12.94
N ALA A 79 -15.55 6.38 -13.31
CA ALA A 79 -15.43 7.04 -14.60
C ALA A 79 -14.01 6.86 -15.14
N ALA A 80 -13.87 6.76 -16.45
CA ALA A 80 -12.58 6.67 -17.11
C ALA A 80 -12.59 7.41 -18.45
N TYR A 81 -11.41 7.90 -18.82
CA TYR A 81 -11.16 8.54 -20.09
C TYR A 81 -9.79 8.16 -20.62
N THR A 82 -9.72 7.81 -21.88
CA THR A 82 -8.48 7.64 -22.64
C THR A 82 -8.56 8.54 -23.86
N GLY A 83 -7.71 9.54 -23.94
CA GLY A 83 -7.69 10.49 -25.04
C GLY A 83 -7.07 9.91 -26.30
N ASP A 84 -7.50 10.38 -27.47
CA ASP A 84 -7.10 9.86 -28.79
C ASP A 84 -5.61 10.09 -29.10
N ALA A 85 -4.95 11.01 -28.41
CA ALA A 85 -3.53 11.27 -28.53
C ALA A 85 -2.69 10.56 -27.43
N CYS A 86 -3.27 9.65 -26.65
CA CYS A 86 -2.49 8.74 -25.83
C CYS A 86 -1.66 7.80 -26.71
N VAL A 87 -0.40 7.58 -26.30
CA VAL A 87 0.48 6.70 -27.10
C VAL A 87 -0.02 5.27 -27.01
N GLY A 88 -0.31 4.68 -28.18
CA GLY A 88 -0.91 3.34 -28.30
C GLY A 88 0.05 2.18 -28.01
N ALA A 89 -0.42 0.97 -27.70
CA ALA A 89 -1.80 0.65 -27.36
C ALA A 89 -2.23 1.35 -26.07
N ALA A 90 -3.37 2.04 -26.10
CA ALA A 90 -3.92 2.76 -24.96
C ALA A 90 -5.44 2.52 -24.88
N GLY A 91 -5.93 2.27 -23.68
CA GLY A 91 -7.34 1.99 -23.46
C GLY A 91 -7.68 1.79 -21.98
N HIS A 92 -8.95 1.53 -21.74
CA HIS A 92 -9.43 1.20 -20.40
C HIS A 92 -10.57 0.18 -20.46
N ARG A 93 -10.77 -0.52 -19.33
CA ARG A 93 -11.87 -1.48 -19.16
C ARG A 93 -12.47 -1.36 -17.78
N PHE A 94 -13.79 -1.29 -17.72
CA PHE A 94 -14.54 -1.39 -16.48
C PHE A 94 -14.74 -2.87 -16.11
N GLY A 95 -14.62 -3.16 -14.81
CA GLY A 95 -14.93 -4.42 -14.18
C GLY A 95 -15.81 -4.24 -12.95
N LYS A 96 -16.13 -5.34 -12.29
CA LYS A 96 -16.93 -5.30 -11.07
C LYS A 96 -16.12 -4.70 -9.92
N GLY A 97 -16.42 -3.44 -9.60
CA GLY A 97 -15.75 -2.69 -8.52
C GLY A 97 -14.34 -2.22 -8.85
N CYS A 98 -14.01 -2.11 -10.14
CA CYS A 98 -12.71 -1.58 -10.59
C CYS A 98 -12.80 -0.96 -11.99
N VAL A 99 -11.79 -0.18 -12.34
CA VAL A 99 -11.45 0.20 -13.71
C VAL A 99 -9.94 0.05 -13.89
N ALA A 100 -9.54 -0.55 -14.99
CA ALA A 100 -8.13 -0.63 -15.41
C ALA A 100 -7.89 0.29 -16.61
N LEU A 101 -6.73 0.96 -16.62
CA LEU A 101 -6.30 1.85 -17.70
C LEU A 101 -4.84 1.56 -18.00
N ALA A 102 -4.49 1.53 -19.26
CA ALA A 102 -3.09 1.42 -19.68
C ALA A 102 -2.84 2.19 -20.96
N ASN A 103 -1.60 2.63 -21.14
CA ASN A 103 -1.08 3.27 -22.34
C ASN A 103 0.39 2.86 -22.54
N MET A 104 0.91 2.95 -23.74
CA MET A 104 2.26 2.47 -24.10
C MET A 104 2.48 0.98 -23.77
N VAL A 105 1.44 0.17 -23.81
CA VAL A 105 1.53 -1.26 -23.51
C VAL A 105 1.59 -2.09 -24.81
N THR A 106 1.90 -3.37 -24.66
CA THR A 106 2.07 -4.27 -25.81
C THR A 106 0.79 -4.52 -26.58
N SER A 107 -0.35 -4.63 -25.89
CA SER A 107 -1.68 -4.84 -26.48
C SER A 107 -2.81 -4.47 -25.52
N GLU A 108 -4.05 -4.56 -26.00
CA GLU A 108 -5.25 -4.39 -25.16
C GLU A 108 -5.42 -5.50 -24.11
N ASP A 109 -4.76 -6.64 -24.28
CA ASP A 109 -4.82 -7.74 -23.32
C ASP A 109 -4.33 -7.33 -21.93
N VAL A 110 -3.50 -6.29 -21.85
CA VAL A 110 -2.97 -5.78 -20.58
C VAL A 110 -4.09 -5.31 -19.66
N TRP A 111 -4.95 -4.38 -20.08
CA TRP A 111 -6.03 -3.91 -19.20
C TRP A 111 -7.17 -4.92 -19.05
N VAL A 112 -7.32 -5.84 -20.01
CA VAL A 112 -8.23 -6.98 -19.90
C VAL A 112 -7.76 -7.90 -18.76
N ALA A 113 -6.49 -8.31 -18.78
CA ALA A 113 -5.89 -9.17 -17.77
C ALA A 113 -5.93 -8.55 -16.36
N MET A 114 -5.71 -7.22 -16.25
CA MET A 114 -5.83 -6.50 -14.98
C MET A 114 -7.22 -6.64 -14.37
N VAL A 115 -8.27 -6.38 -15.15
CA VAL A 115 -9.66 -6.48 -14.68
C VAL A 115 -9.99 -7.92 -14.27
N GLU A 116 -9.68 -8.89 -15.13
CA GLU A 116 -9.94 -10.29 -14.85
C GLU A 116 -9.19 -10.81 -13.61
N SER A 117 -7.94 -10.40 -13.43
CA SER A 117 -7.16 -10.76 -12.25
C SER A 117 -7.78 -10.14 -10.99
N PHE A 118 -8.16 -8.87 -11.02
CA PHE A 118 -8.81 -8.20 -9.90
C PHE A 118 -10.14 -8.85 -9.51
N GLU A 119 -10.97 -9.22 -10.49
CA GLU A 119 -12.27 -9.88 -10.25
C GLU A 119 -12.14 -11.29 -9.69
N ARG A 120 -11.13 -12.05 -10.14
CA ARG A 120 -10.85 -13.41 -9.63
C ARG A 120 -10.19 -13.39 -8.25
N SER A 121 -9.50 -12.31 -7.91
CA SER A 121 -8.78 -12.19 -6.64
C SER A 121 -9.75 -11.96 -5.47
N SER A 122 -9.41 -12.52 -4.32
CA SER A 122 -10.11 -12.33 -3.04
C SER A 122 -9.16 -11.79 -1.98
N GLY A 123 -9.69 -11.42 -0.81
CA GLY A 123 -8.88 -10.90 0.29
C GLY A 123 -8.80 -9.38 0.32
N ARG A 124 -7.69 -8.84 0.84
CA ARG A 124 -7.51 -7.41 1.06
C ARG A 124 -7.37 -6.66 -0.27
N LEU A 125 -7.89 -5.44 -0.32
CA LEU A 125 -7.79 -4.59 -1.51
C LEU A 125 -6.34 -4.39 -2.00
N PRO A 126 -5.33 -4.15 -1.14
CA PRO A 126 -3.94 -4.04 -1.61
C PRO A 126 -3.45 -5.27 -2.37
N ASP A 127 -3.75 -6.47 -1.88
CA ASP A 127 -3.31 -7.72 -2.50
C ASP A 127 -3.95 -7.92 -3.88
N ARG A 128 -5.23 -7.58 -4.01
CA ARG A 128 -5.97 -7.64 -5.27
C ARG A 128 -5.45 -6.65 -6.30
N LEU A 129 -5.10 -5.45 -5.87
CA LEU A 129 -4.51 -4.41 -6.73
C LEU A 129 -3.12 -4.84 -7.24
N VAL A 130 -2.28 -5.39 -6.37
CA VAL A 130 -0.96 -5.92 -6.77
C VAL A 130 -1.10 -7.10 -7.72
N ALA A 131 -2.07 -8.01 -7.49
CA ALA A 131 -2.35 -9.11 -8.41
C ALA A 131 -2.75 -8.61 -9.82
N ALA A 132 -3.47 -7.49 -9.91
CA ALA A 132 -3.79 -6.88 -11.20
C ALA A 132 -2.54 -6.32 -11.91
N LEU A 133 -1.58 -5.73 -11.17
CA LEU A 133 -0.31 -5.27 -11.75
C LEU A 133 0.55 -6.43 -12.25
N HIS A 134 0.63 -7.55 -11.51
CA HIS A 134 1.31 -8.76 -11.98
C HIS A 134 0.66 -9.32 -13.25
N ALA A 135 -0.66 -9.29 -13.34
CA ALA A 135 -1.37 -9.72 -14.54
C ALA A 135 -1.09 -8.80 -15.75
N ALA A 136 -0.92 -7.49 -15.50
CA ALA A 136 -0.51 -6.54 -16.53
C ALA A 136 0.88 -6.89 -17.11
N GLU A 137 1.87 -7.14 -16.24
CA GLU A 137 3.21 -7.56 -16.66
C GLU A 137 3.20 -8.89 -17.42
N ALA A 138 2.45 -9.88 -16.89
CA ALA A 138 2.32 -11.18 -17.54
C ALA A 138 1.65 -11.11 -18.94
N ALA A 139 0.79 -10.11 -19.17
CA ALA A 139 0.16 -9.84 -20.46
C ALA A 139 1.03 -9.00 -21.42
N GLY A 140 2.27 -8.67 -20.99
CA GLY A 140 3.26 -7.96 -21.81
C GLY A 140 3.59 -6.55 -21.36
N GLY A 141 2.87 -5.98 -20.39
CA GLY A 141 3.20 -4.75 -19.69
C GLY A 141 3.49 -3.53 -20.57
N ASP A 142 4.25 -2.60 -20.00
CA ASP A 142 4.77 -1.41 -20.71
C ASP A 142 5.83 -1.84 -21.75
N ILE A 143 5.71 -1.37 -22.98
CA ILE A 143 6.63 -1.73 -24.09
C ILE A 143 8.09 -1.36 -23.81
N ARG A 144 8.34 -0.50 -22.83
CA ARG A 144 9.67 -0.05 -22.40
C ARG A 144 10.22 -0.86 -21.22
N GLY A 145 9.40 -1.76 -20.65
CA GLY A 145 9.67 -2.48 -19.42
C GLY A 145 9.10 -1.80 -18.17
N GLU A 146 9.49 -2.27 -16.98
CA GLU A 146 9.07 -1.69 -15.71
C GLU A 146 10.23 -0.98 -15.00
N ARG A 147 9.94 0.03 -14.21
CA ARG A 147 10.94 0.77 -13.42
C ARG A 147 10.41 1.25 -12.08
N SER A 148 9.17 1.69 -12.02
CA SER A 148 8.55 2.14 -10.79
C SER A 148 7.13 1.60 -10.64
N ALA A 149 6.68 1.46 -9.40
CA ALA A 149 5.34 1.02 -9.06
C ALA A 149 4.87 1.68 -7.76
N ALA A 150 3.57 1.83 -7.58
CA ALA A 150 3.02 2.39 -6.37
C ALA A 150 1.62 1.84 -6.06
N ILE A 151 1.26 1.90 -4.79
CA ILE A 151 -0.08 1.61 -4.29
C ILE A 151 -0.47 2.63 -3.23
N LEU A 152 -1.67 3.19 -3.38
CA LEU A 152 -2.28 4.09 -2.42
C LEU A 152 -3.70 3.59 -2.10
N VAL A 153 -3.96 3.26 -0.83
CA VAL A 153 -5.26 2.77 -0.37
C VAL A 153 -5.72 3.57 0.84
N VAL A 154 -6.94 4.08 0.76
CA VAL A 154 -7.59 4.87 1.81
C VAL A 154 -8.91 4.24 2.25
N ARG A 155 -9.37 4.59 3.44
CA ARG A 155 -10.67 4.15 3.95
C ARG A 155 -11.82 4.69 3.11
N ALA A 156 -12.86 3.86 2.96
CA ALA A 156 -14.12 4.28 2.35
C ALA A 156 -14.91 5.19 3.30
N GLU A 157 -14.80 4.94 4.62
CA GLU A 157 -15.42 5.75 5.66
C GLU A 157 -14.35 6.47 6.48
N ARG A 158 -14.56 7.74 6.75
CA ARG A 158 -13.63 8.56 7.56
C ARG A 158 -13.80 8.25 9.04
N THR A 159 -12.68 8.07 9.73
CA THR A 159 -12.68 7.85 11.18
C THR A 159 -12.72 9.15 12.00
N GLY A 160 -12.64 10.31 11.36
CA GLY A 160 -12.40 11.61 12.01
C GLY A 160 -10.93 11.80 12.42
N ARG A 161 -10.07 10.86 12.10
CA ARG A 161 -8.61 10.90 12.35
C ARG A 161 -7.88 10.71 11.03
N PRO A 162 -7.65 11.76 10.24
CA PRO A 162 -7.12 11.66 8.87
C PRO A 162 -5.82 10.84 8.77
N TRP A 163 -4.96 10.91 9.79
CA TRP A 163 -3.72 10.14 9.88
C TRP A 163 -3.91 8.62 10.06
N ARG A 164 -5.14 8.14 10.31
CA ARG A 164 -5.51 6.70 10.37
C ARG A 164 -6.33 6.25 9.17
N ASP A 165 -6.69 7.16 8.28
CA ASP A 165 -7.57 6.87 7.15
C ASP A 165 -6.80 6.47 5.88
N GLN A 166 -5.48 6.68 5.85
CA GLN A 166 -4.58 6.11 4.86
C GLN A 166 -4.16 4.71 5.32
N ILE A 167 -4.52 3.70 4.55
CA ILE A 167 -4.31 2.29 4.92
C ILE A 167 -2.97 1.78 4.39
N VAL A 168 -2.66 2.12 3.12
CA VAL A 168 -1.41 1.77 2.44
C VAL A 168 -0.99 2.94 1.58
N ASP A 169 0.28 3.30 1.66
CA ASP A 169 0.97 4.21 0.77
C ASP A 169 2.40 3.71 0.61
N ILE A 170 2.65 2.98 -0.48
CA ILE A 170 3.94 2.34 -0.74
C ILE A 170 4.34 2.64 -2.16
N ARG A 171 5.61 3.00 -2.34
CA ARG A 171 6.19 3.36 -3.62
C ARG A 171 7.52 2.66 -3.82
N VAL A 172 7.73 2.21 -5.04
CA VAL A 172 9.01 1.75 -5.58
C VAL A 172 9.37 2.73 -6.69
N ASP A 173 10.29 3.64 -6.43
CA ASP A 173 10.57 4.76 -7.32
C ASP A 173 11.53 4.40 -8.46
N ASP A 174 12.43 3.43 -8.25
CA ASP A 174 13.41 2.97 -9.24
C ASP A 174 13.89 1.55 -8.94
N HIS A 175 13.37 0.55 -9.66
CA HIS A 175 13.74 -0.86 -9.49
C HIS A 175 13.46 -1.65 -10.77
N PRO A 176 14.35 -2.54 -11.22
CA PRO A 176 14.17 -3.30 -12.46
C PRO A 176 13.04 -4.34 -12.43
N ALA A 177 12.53 -4.68 -11.25
CA ALA A 177 11.36 -5.53 -11.01
C ALA A 177 10.41 -4.83 -10.02
N ALA A 178 9.90 -3.66 -10.39
CA ALA A 178 9.19 -2.75 -9.51
C ALA A 178 7.88 -3.35 -8.97
N VAL A 179 7.14 -4.12 -9.78
CA VAL A 179 5.89 -4.76 -9.37
C VAL A 179 6.16 -5.88 -8.36
N ALA A 180 7.20 -6.67 -8.56
CA ALA A 180 7.60 -7.73 -7.62
C ALA A 180 8.06 -7.12 -6.29
N GLU A 181 8.84 -6.04 -6.31
CA GLU A 181 9.27 -5.34 -5.12
C GLU A 181 8.09 -4.67 -4.39
N LEU A 182 7.16 -4.05 -5.11
CA LEU A 182 5.93 -3.51 -4.52
C LEU A 182 5.12 -4.61 -3.82
N SER A 183 5.00 -5.80 -4.44
CA SER A 183 4.33 -6.95 -3.86
C SER A 183 4.97 -7.38 -2.53
N ARG A 184 6.29 -7.48 -2.50
CA ARG A 184 7.06 -7.79 -1.29
C ARG A 184 6.81 -6.76 -0.18
N LEU A 185 6.86 -5.47 -0.51
CA LEU A 185 6.64 -4.37 0.43
C LEU A 185 5.20 -4.34 0.97
N VAL A 186 4.19 -4.61 0.14
CA VAL A 186 2.78 -4.67 0.57
C VAL A 186 2.56 -5.83 1.55
N THR A 187 3.18 -6.97 1.31
CA THR A 187 3.15 -8.12 2.22
C THR A 187 3.83 -7.79 3.55
N HIS A 188 5.02 -7.22 3.48
CA HIS A 188 5.77 -6.79 4.68
C HIS A 188 4.99 -5.74 5.48
N SER A 189 4.44 -4.71 4.82
CA SER A 189 3.64 -3.66 5.46
C SER A 189 2.44 -4.22 6.24
N ALA A 190 1.79 -5.25 5.74
CA ALA A 190 0.67 -5.87 6.44
C ALA A 190 1.11 -6.50 7.77
N ARG A 191 2.22 -7.22 7.76
CA ARG A 191 2.81 -7.84 8.96
C ARG A 191 3.32 -6.78 9.94
N TYR A 192 4.01 -5.77 9.40
CA TYR A 192 4.52 -4.65 10.18
C TYR A 192 3.42 -3.95 10.98
N HIS A 193 2.30 -3.60 10.35
CA HIS A 193 1.20 -2.94 11.04
C HIS A 193 0.55 -3.82 12.13
N VAL A 194 0.41 -5.12 11.89
CA VAL A 194 -0.09 -6.04 12.94
C VAL A 194 0.86 -6.05 14.13
N MET A 195 2.18 -6.13 13.87
CA MET A 195 3.20 -6.19 14.91
C MET A 195 3.26 -4.89 15.73
N VAL A 196 3.21 -3.73 15.06
CA VAL A 196 3.17 -2.42 15.72
C VAL A 196 1.93 -2.30 16.60
N HIS A 197 0.74 -2.69 16.10
CA HIS A 197 -0.47 -2.68 16.90
C HIS A 197 -0.40 -3.64 18.09
N ALA A 198 0.19 -4.83 17.92
CA ALA A 198 0.39 -5.75 19.02
C ALA A 198 1.31 -5.15 20.09
N PHE A 199 2.39 -4.49 19.67
CA PHE A 199 3.32 -3.82 20.57
C PHE A 199 2.66 -2.67 21.34
N GLU A 200 1.93 -1.77 20.66
CA GLU A 200 1.15 -0.71 21.30
C GLU A 200 0.17 -1.26 22.34
N ARG A 201 -0.56 -2.35 22.03
CA ARG A 201 -1.48 -3.01 22.97
C ARG A 201 -0.76 -3.59 24.17
N ALA A 202 0.40 -4.18 23.97
CA ALA A 202 1.20 -4.72 25.07
C ALA A 202 1.69 -3.61 26.00
N LEU A 203 2.12 -2.46 25.48
CA LEU A 203 2.51 -1.28 26.26
C LEU A 203 1.33 -0.67 27.05
N ASP A 204 0.13 -0.71 26.46
CA ASP A 204 -1.12 -0.27 27.13
C ASP A 204 -1.63 -1.30 28.18
N GLY A 205 -0.86 -2.35 28.48
CA GLY A 205 -1.25 -3.42 29.43
C GLY A 205 -2.25 -4.43 28.89
N GLN A 206 -2.63 -4.35 27.61
CA GLN A 206 -3.58 -5.27 26.94
C GLN A 206 -2.84 -6.48 26.36
N VAL A 207 -2.11 -7.20 27.21
CA VAL A 207 -1.18 -8.26 26.83
C VAL A 207 -1.86 -9.41 26.09
N ASP A 208 -3.05 -9.86 26.56
CA ASP A 208 -3.79 -10.94 25.91
C ASP A 208 -4.16 -10.56 24.46
N ARG A 209 -4.60 -9.32 24.26
CA ARG A 209 -4.92 -8.82 22.90
C ARG A 209 -3.69 -8.71 22.01
N ALA A 210 -2.56 -8.34 22.57
CA ALA A 210 -1.30 -8.35 21.85
C ALA A 210 -0.89 -9.75 21.39
N GLN A 211 -1.06 -10.76 22.25
CA GLN A 211 -0.80 -12.16 21.90
C GLN A 211 -1.72 -12.67 20.80
N GLU A 212 -3.03 -12.39 20.88
CA GLU A 212 -3.99 -12.73 19.81
C GLU A 212 -3.52 -12.17 18.45
N LEU A 213 -3.03 -10.92 18.42
CA LEU A 213 -2.51 -10.34 17.20
C LEU A 213 -1.24 -11.03 16.70
N LEU A 214 -0.31 -11.41 17.59
CA LEU A 214 0.90 -12.16 17.21
C LEU A 214 0.58 -13.52 16.57
N GLU A 215 -0.50 -14.16 16.97
CA GLU A 215 -0.93 -15.46 16.41
C GLU A 215 -1.50 -15.34 14.99
N THR A 216 -1.84 -14.14 14.55
CA THR A 216 -2.35 -13.88 13.19
C THR A 216 -1.26 -13.73 12.13
N VAL A 217 0.01 -13.64 12.55
CA VAL A 217 1.16 -13.48 11.65
C VAL A 217 2.22 -14.53 11.93
N GLU A 218 2.89 -14.96 10.88
CA GLU A 218 4.03 -15.87 11.03
C GLU A 218 5.16 -15.19 11.82
N PRO A 219 5.96 -15.96 12.58
CA PRO A 219 7.15 -15.43 13.24
C PRO A 219 8.07 -14.73 12.24
N PRO A 220 8.60 -13.54 12.58
CA PRO A 220 9.53 -12.83 11.71
C PRO A 220 10.88 -13.54 11.63
N ASP A 221 11.54 -13.44 10.48
CA ASP A 221 12.91 -13.89 10.30
C ASP A 221 13.88 -12.84 10.90
N PRO A 222 14.68 -13.19 11.91
CA PRO A 222 15.62 -12.25 12.53
C PRO A 222 16.64 -11.63 11.57
N ALA A 223 16.97 -12.32 10.48
CA ALA A 223 17.99 -11.85 9.53
C ALA A 223 17.45 -10.79 8.56
N THR A 224 16.15 -10.81 8.24
CA THR A 224 15.53 -9.93 7.25
C THR A 224 14.46 -9.02 7.85
N GLU A 225 13.96 -9.33 9.05
CA GLU A 225 12.89 -8.63 9.76
C GLU A 225 13.28 -8.40 11.23
N GLY A 226 14.46 -7.84 11.45
CA GLY A 226 15.02 -7.63 12.78
C GLY A 226 14.16 -6.74 13.68
N ASP A 227 13.52 -5.71 13.13
CA ASP A 227 12.57 -4.83 13.82
C ASP A 227 11.33 -5.60 14.31
N LEU A 228 10.73 -6.42 13.47
CA LEU A 228 9.59 -7.25 13.87
C LEU A 228 9.97 -8.30 14.90
N SER A 229 11.16 -8.89 14.77
CA SER A 229 11.73 -9.86 15.74
C SER A 229 11.94 -9.22 17.10
N MET A 230 12.45 -7.98 17.14
CA MET A 230 12.62 -7.18 18.35
C MET A 230 11.26 -6.90 19.03
N TRP A 231 10.27 -6.41 18.30
CA TRP A 231 8.94 -6.15 18.85
C TRP A 231 8.29 -7.42 19.42
N ARG A 232 8.37 -8.52 18.66
CA ARG A 232 7.85 -9.82 19.11
C ARG A 232 8.47 -10.26 20.42
N ALA A 233 9.79 -10.15 20.57
CA ALA A 233 10.49 -10.53 21.79
C ALA A 233 10.01 -9.72 23.01
N VAL A 234 9.84 -8.41 22.87
CA VAL A 234 9.33 -7.55 23.94
C VAL A 234 7.89 -7.91 24.32
N ILE A 235 7.01 -8.14 23.33
CA ILE A 235 5.63 -8.56 23.58
C ILE A 235 5.58 -9.90 24.32
N LEU A 236 6.39 -10.88 23.91
CA LEU A 236 6.50 -12.18 24.59
C LEU A 236 6.96 -12.02 26.04
N GLY A 237 7.93 -11.14 26.28
CA GLY A 237 8.41 -10.82 27.62
C GLY A 237 7.33 -10.19 28.51
N LEU A 238 6.57 -9.21 27.99
CA LEU A 238 5.42 -8.58 28.66
C LEU A 238 4.33 -9.61 28.99
N ALA A 239 4.15 -10.61 28.12
CA ALA A 239 3.23 -11.74 28.33
C ALA A 239 3.74 -12.79 29.31
N GLY A 240 4.88 -12.57 29.98
CA GLY A 240 5.48 -13.54 30.89
C GLY A 240 6.14 -14.76 30.21
N ARG A 241 6.20 -14.78 28.88
CA ARG A 241 6.83 -15.85 28.10
C ARG A 241 8.34 -15.60 27.96
N THR A 242 9.00 -15.49 29.11
CA THR A 242 10.40 -15.07 29.25
C THR A 242 11.36 -15.95 28.43
N ASP A 243 11.20 -17.28 28.46
CA ASP A 243 12.11 -18.18 27.73
C ASP A 243 11.98 -18.02 26.23
N ALA A 244 10.75 -17.86 25.71
CA ALA A 244 10.52 -17.60 24.30
C ALA A 244 11.07 -16.23 23.86
N ALA A 245 10.94 -15.21 24.71
CA ALA A 245 11.53 -13.89 24.48
C ALA A 245 13.05 -13.94 24.41
N ARG A 246 13.69 -14.65 25.34
CA ARG A 246 15.15 -14.85 25.35
C ARG A 246 15.65 -15.59 24.12
N GLU A 247 14.95 -16.64 23.71
CA GLU A 247 15.35 -17.40 22.52
C GLU A 247 15.28 -16.50 21.26
N GLN A 248 14.17 -15.76 21.11
CA GLN A 248 14.03 -14.80 20.02
C GLN A 248 15.16 -13.74 20.01
N LEU A 249 15.54 -13.21 21.18
CA LEU A 249 16.63 -12.22 21.27
C LEU A 249 18.01 -12.84 21.01
N ARG A 250 18.25 -14.11 21.38
CA ARG A 250 19.53 -14.80 21.05
C ARG A 250 19.65 -15.05 19.54
N GLU A 251 18.55 -15.41 18.88
CA GLU A 251 18.54 -15.55 17.42
C GLU A 251 18.77 -14.19 16.75
N LEU A 252 18.12 -13.17 17.25
CA LEU A 252 18.28 -11.79 16.76
C LEU A 252 19.70 -11.27 16.97
N GLU A 253 20.33 -11.55 18.13
CA GLU A 253 21.71 -11.14 18.41
C GLU A 253 22.71 -11.74 17.40
N LYS A 254 22.49 -12.98 16.97
CA LYS A 254 23.34 -13.64 15.97
C LYS A 254 23.15 -13.07 14.57
N ALA A 255 21.93 -12.68 14.22
CA ALA A 255 21.57 -12.24 12.88
C ALA A 255 21.71 -10.73 12.69
N SER A 256 21.28 -9.94 13.69
CA SER A 256 21.16 -8.47 13.63
C SER A 256 21.33 -7.88 15.04
N PRO A 257 22.56 -7.85 15.57
CA PRO A 257 22.85 -7.46 16.98
C PRO A 257 22.43 -6.03 17.32
N GLU A 258 22.34 -5.13 16.34
CA GLU A 258 21.88 -3.74 16.51
C GLU A 258 20.46 -3.62 17.07
N PHE A 259 19.60 -4.59 16.78
CA PHE A 259 18.23 -4.60 17.34
C PHE A 259 18.21 -5.05 18.81
N VAL A 260 19.12 -5.90 19.24
CA VAL A 260 19.27 -6.26 20.66
C VAL A 260 19.83 -5.08 21.45
N GLU A 261 20.74 -4.32 20.88
CA GLU A 261 21.21 -3.06 21.45
C GLU A 261 20.04 -2.06 21.58
N ALA A 262 19.14 -1.98 20.62
CA ALA A 262 17.93 -1.15 20.70
C ALA A 262 17.03 -1.58 21.88
N VAL A 263 16.80 -2.87 22.09
CA VAL A 263 16.06 -3.41 23.25
C VAL A 263 16.71 -3.00 24.56
N THR A 264 18.05 -3.06 24.62
CA THR A 264 18.79 -2.61 25.82
C THR A 264 18.53 -1.14 26.14
N ARG A 265 18.40 -0.29 25.12
CA ARG A 265 18.10 1.13 25.29
C ARG A 265 16.65 1.41 25.71
N PHE A 266 15.71 0.52 25.39
CA PHE A 266 14.32 0.64 25.88
C PHE A 266 14.24 0.63 27.41
N ARG A 267 15.13 -0.10 28.07
CA ARG A 267 15.26 -0.12 29.54
C ARG A 267 15.48 1.28 30.12
N THR A 268 16.38 2.06 29.50
CA THR A 268 16.71 3.41 29.98
C THR A 268 15.70 4.47 29.54
N ALA A 269 14.93 4.20 28.50
CA ALA A 269 13.91 5.10 27.96
C ALA A 269 12.59 5.07 28.76
N GLY A 270 12.43 4.10 29.69
CA GLY A 270 11.18 3.95 30.44
C GLY A 270 9.98 3.58 29.57
N LEU A 271 10.23 2.84 28.48
CA LEU A 271 9.19 2.49 27.51
C LEU A 271 8.16 1.48 28.07
N VAL A 272 8.55 0.75 29.11
CA VAL A 272 7.74 -0.27 29.78
C VAL A 272 7.69 0.04 31.27
N ASP A 273 6.52 -0.10 31.89
CA ASP A 273 6.31 0.18 33.32
C ASP A 273 7.12 -0.75 34.25
N ASP A 274 7.38 -2.00 33.80
CA ASP A 274 8.23 -2.95 34.53
C ASP A 274 9.70 -2.91 34.04
N PRO A 275 10.58 -2.15 34.69
CA PRO A 275 11.97 -2.04 34.27
C PRO A 275 12.74 -3.35 34.42
N THR A 276 12.26 -4.30 35.23
CA THR A 276 12.89 -5.62 35.43
C THR A 276 12.62 -6.59 34.27
N LEU A 277 11.68 -6.26 33.39
CA LEU A 277 11.41 -7.03 32.18
C LEU A 277 12.70 -7.28 31.39
N PHE A 278 13.44 -6.20 31.13
CA PHE A 278 14.65 -6.29 30.30
C PHE A 278 15.76 -7.11 30.94
N ASP A 279 15.86 -7.15 32.27
CA ASP A 279 16.79 -8.04 33.01
C ASP A 279 16.41 -9.52 32.85
N ARG A 280 15.12 -9.80 32.64
CA ARG A 280 14.63 -11.17 32.44
C ARG A 280 14.77 -11.66 31.01
N ILE A 281 14.63 -10.79 29.99
CA ILE A 281 14.57 -11.21 28.58
C ILE A 281 15.88 -11.03 27.82
N LEU A 282 16.73 -10.07 28.20
CA LEU A 282 18.02 -9.86 27.53
C LEU A 282 18.93 -11.07 27.72
N PRO A 283 19.71 -11.45 26.68
CA PRO A 283 20.63 -12.59 26.73
C PRO A 283 21.79 -12.40 27.71
#